data_5e51e340ae695d83d8694fafa64ff5e2
#
_entry.id   5e51e340ae695d83d8694fafa64ff5e2
#
_cell.length_a   1.000
_cell.length_b   1.000
_cell.length_c   1.000
_cell.angle_alpha   90.00
_cell.angle_beta   90.00
_cell.angle_gamma   90.00
#
_symmetry.space_group_name_H-M   'P 1'
#
loop_
_entity.id
_entity.type
_entity.pdbx_description
1 polymer ?
#
loop_
_entity_poly.entity_id
_entity_poly.type
_entity_poly.pdbx_seq_one_letter_code
_entity_poly.pdbx_strand_id
1 'polypeptide(L)'
;IRIAFRADTATTFNRKDFCQQFEQRASEFNMQWQLASSAYKSKVVIMVSKHDHCLNDLLYRYRTGDLKIDIPAIISNHPDLEELAKWHGIPYYHLPISKETKAEQEAKVWQIIQDSEADLVVLARYMQVLSSELCQKLSGKAINIHHSLLPGFKGARPYYQAYDRGIKLVGATAHYVSDDLDEGPIISQGVETVDHGHYPQDLAAKGRDIECLTLSRAVRCHIERRIFMHGKKTVVFSK
;
A
#
# COMPACT_ATOMS: atom_id res chain seq x y z
N ILE A 1 -11.69 7.65 -16.96
CA ILE A 1 -13.07 7.79 -16.42
C ILE A 1 -13.32 6.65 -15.45
N ARG A 2 -13.98 6.92 -14.32
CA ARG A 2 -14.48 5.92 -13.37
C ARG A 2 -15.99 6.04 -13.29
N ILE A 3 -16.68 4.92 -13.46
CA ILE A 3 -18.14 4.85 -13.39
C ILE A 3 -18.53 3.83 -12.33
N ALA A 4 -19.42 4.19 -11.41
CA ALA A 4 -20.03 3.28 -10.47
C ALA A 4 -21.52 3.15 -10.81
N PHE A 5 -22.03 1.93 -10.91
CA PHE A 5 -23.44 1.67 -11.20
C PHE A 5 -23.94 0.50 -10.33
N ARG A 6 -25.24 0.43 -10.17
CA ARG A 6 -25.91 -0.71 -9.55
C ARG A 6 -26.71 -1.41 -10.64
N ALA A 7 -26.62 -2.73 -10.68
CA ALA A 7 -27.55 -3.52 -11.47
C ALA A 7 -28.93 -3.46 -10.79
N ASP A 8 -29.99 -3.24 -11.57
CA ASP A 8 -31.37 -3.31 -11.06
C ASP A 8 -31.67 -4.76 -10.67
N THR A 9 -32.35 -4.93 -9.54
CA THR A 9 -32.81 -6.24 -9.06
C THR A 9 -33.87 -6.87 -9.98
N ALA A 10 -34.54 -6.08 -10.82
CA ALA A 10 -35.52 -6.53 -11.80
C ALA A 10 -34.87 -7.17 -13.06
N THR A 11 -33.58 -6.88 -13.31
CA THR A 11 -32.83 -7.44 -14.43
C THR A 11 -31.66 -8.28 -13.92
N THR A 12 -31.55 -9.50 -14.40
CA THR A 12 -30.39 -10.35 -14.08
C THR A 12 -29.17 -9.78 -14.78
N PHE A 13 -28.28 -9.08 -14.02
CA PHE A 13 -27.01 -8.62 -14.56
C PHE A 13 -26.09 -9.79 -14.85
N ASN A 14 -25.84 -10.05 -16.13
CA ASN A 14 -24.87 -11.03 -16.56
C ASN A 14 -23.52 -10.35 -16.81
N ARG A 15 -22.57 -10.57 -15.89
CA ARG A 15 -21.21 -9.99 -15.98
C ARG A 15 -20.49 -10.42 -17.26
N LYS A 16 -20.65 -11.67 -17.68
CA LYS A 16 -19.96 -12.20 -18.86
C LYS A 16 -20.45 -11.51 -20.14
N ASP A 17 -21.75 -11.39 -20.29
CA ASP A 17 -22.35 -10.74 -21.44
C ASP A 17 -22.02 -9.26 -21.49
N PHE A 18 -22.06 -8.58 -20.34
CA PHE A 18 -21.62 -7.19 -20.24
C PHE A 18 -20.16 -7.01 -20.67
N CYS A 19 -19.24 -7.84 -20.13
CA CYS A 19 -17.83 -7.76 -20.50
C CYS A 19 -17.63 -7.99 -22.01
N GLN A 20 -18.32 -8.95 -22.60
CA GLN A 20 -18.22 -9.25 -24.03
C GLN A 20 -18.70 -8.10 -24.90
N GLN A 21 -19.85 -7.50 -24.57
CA GLN A 21 -20.40 -6.37 -25.32
C GLN A 21 -19.54 -5.11 -25.13
N PHE A 22 -19.06 -4.86 -23.91
CA PHE A 22 -18.22 -3.68 -23.62
C PHE A 22 -16.84 -3.80 -24.28
N GLU A 23 -16.25 -5.00 -24.34
CA GLU A 23 -14.97 -5.24 -25.01
C GLU A 23 -15.01 -4.82 -26.49
N GLN A 24 -16.11 -5.10 -27.20
CA GLN A 24 -16.28 -4.67 -28.59
C GLN A 24 -16.17 -3.15 -28.70
N ARG A 25 -16.87 -2.42 -27.81
CA ARG A 25 -16.81 -0.94 -27.79
C ARG A 25 -15.46 -0.41 -27.33
N ALA A 26 -14.87 -1.04 -26.32
CA ALA A 26 -13.55 -0.66 -25.82
C ALA A 26 -12.47 -0.76 -26.89
N SER A 27 -12.53 -1.80 -27.72
CA SER A 27 -11.59 -2.02 -28.83
C SER A 27 -11.72 -0.97 -29.93
N GLU A 28 -12.94 -0.49 -30.27
CA GLU A 28 -13.17 0.58 -31.24
C GLU A 28 -12.43 1.88 -30.87
N PHE A 29 -12.23 2.13 -29.56
CA PHE A 29 -11.62 3.35 -29.02
C PHE A 29 -10.25 3.11 -28.38
N ASN A 30 -9.66 1.94 -28.53
CA ASN A 30 -8.39 1.54 -27.87
C ASN A 30 -8.41 1.78 -26.34
N MET A 31 -9.55 1.52 -25.68
CA MET A 31 -9.69 1.72 -24.26
C MET A 31 -9.09 0.55 -23.46
N GLN A 32 -8.31 0.87 -22.44
CA GLN A 32 -8.00 -0.05 -21.35
C GLN A 32 -9.09 0.10 -20.28
N TRP A 33 -9.73 -1.01 -19.93
CA TRP A 33 -10.84 -0.97 -18.98
C TRP A 33 -10.82 -2.13 -17.99
N GLN A 34 -11.49 -1.95 -16.87
CA GLN A 34 -11.63 -2.96 -15.84
C GLN A 34 -13.03 -2.86 -15.22
N LEU A 35 -13.68 -4.02 -15.02
CA LEU A 35 -14.93 -4.12 -14.27
C LEU A 35 -14.67 -4.82 -12.94
N ALA A 36 -14.98 -4.15 -11.83
CA ALA A 36 -14.84 -4.70 -10.49
C ALA A 36 -16.19 -4.71 -9.75
N SER A 37 -16.41 -5.74 -8.92
CA SER A 37 -17.55 -5.80 -8.02
C SER A 37 -17.21 -5.12 -6.69
N SER A 38 -18.10 -4.26 -6.19
CA SER A 38 -17.96 -3.65 -4.86
C SER A 38 -18.14 -4.64 -3.70
N ALA A 39 -18.65 -5.85 -3.99
CA ALA A 39 -18.76 -6.94 -3.02
C ALA A 39 -17.47 -7.76 -2.88
N TYR A 40 -16.54 -7.63 -3.84
CA TYR A 40 -15.26 -8.34 -3.78
C TYR A 40 -14.36 -7.73 -2.71
N LYS A 41 -13.86 -8.58 -1.82
CA LYS A 41 -12.86 -8.20 -0.83
C LYS A 41 -11.48 -8.52 -1.38
N SER A 42 -10.65 -7.49 -1.52
CA SER A 42 -9.27 -7.67 -1.98
C SER A 42 -8.46 -8.41 -0.94
N LYS A 43 -7.66 -9.40 -1.35
CA LYS A 43 -6.69 -10.10 -0.51
C LYS A 43 -5.42 -9.26 -0.42
N VAL A 44 -5.08 -8.84 0.78
CA VAL A 44 -3.96 -7.92 1.06
C VAL A 44 -2.92 -8.61 1.94
N VAL A 45 -1.73 -8.85 1.42
CA VAL A 45 -0.57 -9.26 2.22
C VAL A 45 0.11 -8.02 2.77
N ILE A 46 0.39 -8.01 4.08
CA ILE A 46 1.07 -6.89 4.72
C ILE A 46 2.49 -7.30 5.10
N MET A 47 3.47 -6.50 4.69
CA MET A 47 4.87 -6.68 5.06
C MET A 47 5.29 -5.62 6.06
N VAL A 48 5.95 -6.04 7.14
CA VAL A 48 6.36 -5.16 8.25
C VAL A 48 7.79 -5.46 8.71
N SER A 49 8.40 -4.53 9.43
CA SER A 49 9.60 -4.79 10.24
C SER A 49 9.26 -4.58 11.72
N LYS A 50 10.01 -3.75 12.45
CA LYS A 50 9.81 -3.54 13.90
C LYS A 50 8.72 -2.51 14.26
N HIS A 51 8.49 -1.54 13.38
CA HIS A 51 7.52 -0.47 13.65
C HIS A 51 6.11 -0.95 13.41
N ASP A 52 5.27 -0.84 14.40
CA ASP A 52 3.93 -1.43 14.45
C ASP A 52 2.78 -0.47 14.08
N HIS A 53 2.99 0.85 14.17
CA HIS A 53 1.92 1.85 14.06
C HIS A 53 1.07 1.73 12.78
N CYS A 54 1.70 1.54 11.62
CA CYS A 54 0.98 1.35 10.37
C CYS A 54 0.21 0.02 10.33
N LEU A 55 0.81 -1.06 10.85
CA LEU A 55 0.13 -2.35 10.96
C LEU A 55 -1.09 -2.26 11.89
N ASN A 56 -0.93 -1.66 13.07
CA ASN A 56 -2.01 -1.47 14.03
C ASN A 56 -3.18 -0.70 13.41
N ASP A 57 -2.93 0.40 12.69
CA ASP A 57 -3.99 1.18 12.03
C ASP A 57 -4.71 0.36 10.95
N LEU A 58 -3.98 -0.37 10.12
CA LEU A 58 -4.59 -1.24 9.09
C LEU A 58 -5.42 -2.36 9.71
N LEU A 59 -4.93 -3.01 10.77
CA LEU A 59 -5.64 -4.07 11.48
C LEU A 59 -6.89 -3.55 12.20
N TYR A 60 -6.81 -2.35 12.80
CA TYR A 60 -7.99 -1.69 13.37
C TYR A 60 -9.07 -1.45 12.31
N ARG A 61 -8.71 -0.88 11.16
CA ARG A 61 -9.63 -0.61 10.04
C ARG A 61 -10.19 -1.89 9.42
N TYR A 62 -9.40 -2.94 9.34
CA TYR A 62 -9.84 -4.27 8.93
C TYR A 62 -10.91 -4.81 9.87
N ARG A 63 -10.65 -4.83 11.17
CA ARG A 63 -11.57 -5.33 12.19
C ARG A 63 -12.88 -4.55 12.27
N THR A 64 -12.83 -3.24 12.10
CA THR A 64 -14.03 -2.38 12.13
C THR A 64 -14.81 -2.38 10.81
N GLY A 65 -14.29 -3.02 9.75
CA GLY A 65 -14.90 -3.06 8.43
C GLY A 65 -14.74 -1.76 7.63
N ASP A 66 -13.91 -0.83 8.11
CA ASP A 66 -13.56 0.42 7.41
C ASP A 66 -12.72 0.14 6.14
N LEU A 67 -11.83 -0.86 6.20
CA LEU A 67 -11.19 -1.46 5.04
C LEU A 67 -11.81 -2.83 4.75
N LYS A 68 -12.54 -2.94 3.65
CA LYS A 68 -13.19 -4.18 3.20
C LYS A 68 -12.20 -5.06 2.45
N ILE A 69 -11.30 -5.68 3.18
CA ILE A 69 -10.23 -6.55 2.67
C ILE A 69 -10.24 -7.88 3.41
N ASP A 70 -9.53 -8.86 2.88
CA ASP A 70 -9.07 -10.04 3.62
C ASP A 70 -7.55 -9.98 3.75
N ILE A 71 -7.02 -10.36 4.92
CA ILE A 71 -5.57 -10.35 5.18
C ILE A 71 -5.11 -11.80 5.35
N PRO A 72 -4.68 -12.48 4.28
CA PRO A 72 -4.27 -13.88 4.35
C PRO A 72 -2.93 -14.10 5.05
N ALA A 73 -2.06 -13.07 5.06
CA ALA A 73 -0.73 -13.20 5.65
C ALA A 73 -0.16 -11.84 6.05
N ILE A 74 0.62 -11.86 7.14
CA ILE A 74 1.57 -10.82 7.53
C ILE A 74 2.96 -11.42 7.42
N ILE A 75 3.88 -10.73 6.72
CA ILE A 75 5.28 -11.16 6.52
C ILE A 75 6.18 -10.17 7.22
N SER A 76 7.16 -10.66 7.97
CA SER A 76 8.13 -9.78 8.64
C SER A 76 9.52 -10.40 8.67
N ASN A 77 10.53 -9.54 8.63
CA ASN A 77 11.92 -9.92 8.89
C ASN A 77 12.29 -9.91 10.39
N HIS A 78 11.31 -9.62 11.27
CA HIS A 78 11.45 -9.61 12.72
C HIS A 78 10.28 -10.35 13.39
N PRO A 79 10.47 -10.96 14.58
CA PRO A 79 9.40 -11.66 15.28
C PRO A 79 8.49 -10.74 16.11
N ASP A 80 8.88 -9.47 16.29
CA ASP A 80 8.32 -8.53 17.29
C ASP A 80 6.80 -8.35 17.22
N LEU A 81 6.19 -8.54 16.04
CA LEU A 81 4.76 -8.29 15.82
C LEU A 81 3.92 -9.57 15.66
N GLU A 82 4.49 -10.74 15.97
CA GLU A 82 3.81 -12.03 15.83
C GLU A 82 2.59 -12.13 16.74
N GLU A 83 2.70 -11.71 18.01
CA GLU A 83 1.58 -11.76 18.97
C GLU A 83 0.44 -10.80 18.54
N LEU A 84 0.76 -9.66 17.91
CA LEU A 84 -0.25 -8.77 17.36
C LEU A 84 -1.03 -9.43 16.21
N ALA A 85 -0.35 -10.10 15.29
CA ALA A 85 -0.98 -10.84 14.20
C ALA A 85 -1.86 -11.99 14.74
N LYS A 86 -1.36 -12.74 15.69
CA LYS A 86 -2.06 -13.84 16.35
C LYS A 86 -3.34 -13.38 17.07
N TRP A 87 -3.31 -12.23 17.73
CA TRP A 87 -4.50 -11.65 18.35
C TRP A 87 -5.61 -11.37 17.34
N HIS A 88 -5.24 -11.02 16.10
CA HIS A 88 -6.18 -10.83 15.00
C HIS A 88 -6.53 -12.12 14.24
N GLY A 89 -5.95 -13.27 14.61
CA GLY A 89 -6.14 -14.55 13.92
C GLY A 89 -5.54 -14.60 12.51
N ILE A 90 -4.49 -13.80 12.24
CA ILE A 90 -3.86 -13.70 10.94
C ILE A 90 -2.53 -14.46 10.95
N PRO A 91 -2.26 -15.32 9.95
CA PRO A 91 -0.96 -16.00 9.80
C PRO A 91 0.20 -15.01 9.73
N TYR A 92 1.23 -15.27 10.53
CA TYR A 92 2.45 -14.47 10.58
C TYR A 92 3.64 -15.29 10.11
N TYR A 93 4.38 -14.77 9.14
CA TYR A 93 5.56 -15.42 8.58
C TYR A 93 6.81 -14.63 8.96
N HIS A 94 7.57 -15.16 9.92
CA HIS A 94 8.87 -14.59 10.28
C HIS A 94 9.93 -15.09 9.31
N LEU A 95 10.41 -14.23 8.43
CA LEU A 95 11.43 -14.50 7.41
C LEU A 95 12.64 -13.58 7.62
N PRO A 96 13.58 -13.95 8.51
CA PRO A 96 14.77 -13.15 8.75
C PRO A 96 15.60 -13.00 7.46
N ILE A 97 16.30 -11.89 7.34
CA ILE A 97 17.06 -11.53 6.15
C ILE A 97 18.49 -11.09 6.51
N SER A 98 19.45 -11.56 5.72
CA SER A 98 20.82 -11.05 5.65
C SER A 98 21.18 -10.75 4.20
N LYS A 99 22.35 -10.22 3.95
CA LYS A 99 22.82 -9.98 2.57
C LYS A 99 22.94 -11.29 1.78
N GLU A 100 23.37 -12.37 2.45
CA GLU A 100 23.59 -13.69 1.86
C GLU A 100 22.28 -14.44 1.60
N THR A 101 21.27 -14.23 2.45
CA THR A 101 19.99 -14.97 2.39
C THR A 101 18.88 -14.21 1.67
N LYS A 102 19.16 -13.00 1.17
CA LYS A 102 18.12 -12.12 0.58
C LYS A 102 17.35 -12.79 -0.56
N ALA A 103 18.04 -13.44 -1.49
CA ALA A 103 17.39 -14.09 -2.63
C ALA A 103 16.45 -15.23 -2.20
N GLU A 104 16.88 -16.08 -1.26
CA GLU A 104 16.03 -17.14 -0.71
C GLU A 104 14.85 -16.61 0.07
N GLN A 105 15.07 -15.55 0.84
CA GLN A 105 14.02 -14.89 1.62
C GLN A 105 12.97 -14.28 0.68
N GLU A 106 13.38 -13.56 -0.36
CA GLU A 106 12.45 -12.97 -1.33
C GLU A 106 11.71 -14.04 -2.15
N ALA A 107 12.33 -15.19 -2.44
CA ALA A 107 11.64 -16.31 -3.07
C ALA A 107 10.53 -16.86 -2.17
N LYS A 108 10.77 -16.99 -0.85
CA LYS A 108 9.74 -17.39 0.12
C LYS A 108 8.63 -16.33 0.25
N VAL A 109 9.00 -15.04 0.28
CA VAL A 109 8.03 -13.92 0.27
C VAL A 109 7.13 -14.03 -0.96
N TRP A 110 7.72 -14.22 -2.15
CA TRP A 110 6.98 -14.35 -3.39
C TRP A 110 6.03 -15.57 -3.38
N GLN A 111 6.50 -16.71 -2.88
CA GLN A 111 5.67 -17.92 -2.75
C GLN A 111 4.45 -17.67 -1.86
N ILE A 112 4.62 -17.04 -0.69
CA ILE A 112 3.51 -16.71 0.22
C ILE A 112 2.51 -15.77 -0.47
N ILE A 113 2.98 -14.76 -1.21
CA ILE A 113 2.14 -13.82 -1.95
C ILE A 113 1.30 -14.57 -3.00
N GLN A 114 1.92 -15.51 -3.74
CA GLN A 114 1.22 -16.33 -4.74
C GLN A 114 0.19 -17.27 -4.10
N ASP A 115 0.58 -18.01 -3.06
CA ASP A 115 -0.31 -18.96 -2.36
C ASP A 115 -1.50 -18.25 -1.71
N SER A 116 -1.29 -17.00 -1.29
CA SER A 116 -2.35 -16.13 -0.77
C SER A 116 -3.27 -15.58 -1.86
N GLU A 117 -2.94 -15.74 -3.13
CA GLU A 117 -3.61 -15.08 -4.27
C GLU A 117 -3.79 -13.57 -4.01
N ALA A 118 -2.74 -12.90 -3.54
CA ALA A 118 -2.83 -11.52 -3.10
C ALA A 118 -3.08 -10.55 -4.26
N ASP A 119 -4.09 -9.69 -4.10
CA ASP A 119 -4.37 -8.58 -5.02
C ASP A 119 -3.44 -7.40 -4.79
N LEU A 120 -3.00 -7.23 -3.55
CA LEU A 120 -2.17 -6.10 -3.10
C LEU A 120 -1.17 -6.56 -2.03
N VAL A 121 0.04 -6.04 -2.13
CA VAL A 121 1.04 -6.11 -1.07
C VAL A 121 1.22 -4.72 -0.47
N VAL A 122 1.24 -4.61 0.85
CA VAL A 122 1.42 -3.34 1.56
C VAL A 122 2.69 -3.40 2.38
N LEU A 123 3.66 -2.56 2.04
CA LEU A 123 4.88 -2.37 2.82
C LEU A 123 4.60 -1.36 3.94
N ALA A 124 4.09 -1.87 5.06
CA ALA A 124 3.73 -1.08 6.25
C ALA A 124 4.96 -0.90 7.16
N ARG A 125 5.89 -0.06 6.75
CA ARG A 125 7.20 0.11 7.42
C ARG A 125 8.08 -1.15 7.32
N TYR A 126 8.06 -1.80 6.17
CA TYR A 126 9.01 -2.86 5.84
C TYR A 126 10.36 -2.24 5.45
N MET A 127 11.32 -2.30 6.38
CA MET A 127 12.59 -1.56 6.29
C MET A 127 13.67 -2.31 5.48
N GLN A 128 13.26 -3.01 4.44
CA GLN A 128 14.15 -3.70 3.51
C GLN A 128 13.92 -3.21 2.09
N VAL A 129 14.99 -3.01 1.35
CA VAL A 129 14.92 -2.71 -0.08
C VAL A 129 14.64 -4.00 -0.84
N LEU A 130 13.58 -4.02 -1.63
CA LEU A 130 13.25 -5.18 -2.47
C LEU A 130 14.23 -5.27 -3.66
N SER A 131 14.45 -6.48 -4.17
CA SER A 131 15.20 -6.67 -5.42
C SER A 131 14.39 -6.16 -6.63
N SER A 132 15.08 -5.81 -7.71
CA SER A 132 14.42 -5.43 -8.96
C SER A 132 13.48 -6.51 -9.46
N GLU A 133 13.85 -7.78 -9.32
CA GLU A 133 13.01 -8.91 -9.71
C GLU A 133 11.68 -8.92 -8.95
N LEU A 134 11.71 -8.75 -7.62
CA LEU A 134 10.49 -8.71 -6.81
C LEU A 134 9.69 -7.43 -7.07
N CYS A 135 10.33 -6.28 -7.27
CA CYS A 135 9.67 -5.03 -7.65
C CYS A 135 8.90 -5.18 -8.97
N GLN A 136 9.50 -5.81 -9.99
CA GLN A 136 8.85 -6.05 -11.28
C GLN A 136 7.64 -6.97 -11.16
N LYS A 137 7.75 -8.07 -10.39
CA LYS A 137 6.63 -8.99 -10.10
C LYS A 137 5.47 -8.29 -9.37
N LEU A 138 5.78 -7.29 -8.57
CA LEU A 138 4.82 -6.51 -7.76
C LEU A 138 4.40 -5.19 -8.42
N SER A 139 4.80 -4.93 -9.66
CA SER A 139 4.49 -3.67 -10.36
C SER A 139 2.98 -3.37 -10.36
N GLY A 140 2.60 -2.20 -9.86
CA GLY A 140 1.20 -1.77 -9.72
C GLY A 140 0.39 -2.53 -8.65
N LYS A 141 1.01 -3.47 -7.93
CA LYS A 141 0.37 -4.31 -6.90
C LYS A 141 1.06 -4.21 -5.53
N ALA A 142 2.04 -3.34 -5.35
CA ALA A 142 2.66 -3.10 -4.06
C ALA A 142 2.66 -1.62 -3.72
N ILE A 143 2.21 -1.27 -2.52
CA ILE A 143 2.19 0.09 -1.98
C ILE A 143 3.17 0.16 -0.82
N ASN A 144 4.07 1.14 -0.88
CA ASN A 144 4.99 1.48 0.20
C ASN A 144 4.57 2.77 0.90
N ILE A 145 4.79 2.84 2.21
CA ILE A 145 4.76 4.09 2.96
C ILE A 145 6.18 4.58 3.23
N HIS A 146 6.50 5.74 2.68
CA HIS A 146 7.75 6.43 2.92
C HIS A 146 7.52 7.57 3.91
N HIS A 147 8.38 7.65 4.94
CA HIS A 147 8.24 8.54 6.08
C HIS A 147 8.78 9.96 5.83
N SER A 148 8.57 10.46 4.61
CA SER A 148 8.82 11.87 4.25
C SER A 148 7.98 12.29 3.03
N LEU A 149 8.04 13.57 2.71
CA LEU A 149 7.45 14.13 1.50
C LEU A 149 8.40 13.91 0.32
N LEU A 150 8.13 12.90 -0.49
CA LEU A 150 8.86 12.68 -1.74
C LEU A 150 8.58 13.80 -2.75
N PRO A 151 9.59 14.21 -3.53
CA PRO A 151 10.95 13.64 -3.69
C PRO A 151 11.99 14.13 -2.68
N GLY A 152 11.60 14.85 -1.64
CA GLY A 152 12.52 15.34 -0.61
C GLY A 152 12.86 14.30 0.45
N PHE A 153 13.97 14.49 1.15
CA PHE A 153 14.41 13.73 2.34
C PHE A 153 14.41 12.20 2.13
N LYS A 154 15.08 11.75 1.09
CA LYS A 154 15.37 10.34 0.87
C LYS A 154 16.38 9.82 1.89
N GLY A 155 16.30 8.53 2.22
CA GLY A 155 17.26 7.85 3.08
C GLY A 155 16.87 7.82 4.56
N ALA A 156 17.88 7.64 5.44
CA ALA A 156 17.67 7.41 6.86
C ALA A 156 17.41 8.67 7.67
N ARG A 157 16.61 8.56 8.73
CA ARG A 157 16.33 9.61 9.74
C ARG A 157 15.79 10.92 9.15
N PRO A 158 14.76 10.92 8.28
CA PRO A 158 14.27 12.13 7.64
C PRO A 158 13.76 13.19 8.63
N TYR A 159 13.23 12.82 9.78
CA TYR A 159 12.77 13.75 10.82
C TYR A 159 13.92 14.52 11.48
N TYR A 160 15.11 13.91 11.64
CA TYR A 160 16.29 14.61 12.12
C TYR A 160 16.82 15.58 11.06
N GLN A 161 16.87 15.15 9.80
CA GLN A 161 17.24 16.05 8.70
C GLN A 161 16.27 17.23 8.58
N ALA A 162 14.98 16.99 8.80
CA ALA A 162 13.94 18.00 8.81
C ALA A 162 14.16 19.03 9.92
N TYR A 163 14.44 18.54 11.12
CA TYR A 163 14.73 19.39 12.28
C TYR A 163 15.96 20.25 12.06
N ASP A 164 17.08 19.65 11.65
CA ASP A 164 18.36 20.34 11.42
C ASP A 164 18.26 21.45 10.37
N ARG A 165 17.35 21.28 9.38
CA ARG A 165 17.06 22.26 8.34
C ARG A 165 15.98 23.27 8.73
N GLY A 166 15.39 23.14 9.92
CA GLY A 166 14.32 24.03 10.39
C GLY A 166 13.09 24.06 9.50
N ILE A 167 12.71 22.91 8.86
CA ILE A 167 11.54 22.86 7.99
C ILE A 167 10.25 23.07 8.77
N LYS A 168 9.21 23.52 8.06
CA LYS A 168 7.91 23.87 8.65
C LYS A 168 6.81 22.89 8.33
N LEU A 169 7.09 21.91 7.48
CA LEU A 169 6.16 20.84 7.09
C LEU A 169 6.88 19.49 7.18
N VAL A 170 6.29 18.55 7.89
CA VAL A 170 6.66 17.14 7.85
C VAL A 170 5.54 16.35 7.18
N GLY A 171 5.83 15.16 6.70
CA GLY A 171 4.81 14.35 6.06
C GLY A 171 5.27 12.96 5.71
N ALA A 172 4.38 12.24 5.04
CA ALA A 172 4.60 10.90 4.53
C ALA A 172 4.05 10.76 3.12
N THR A 173 4.61 9.83 2.37
CA THR A 173 4.22 9.54 0.99
C THR A 173 3.90 8.05 0.83
N ALA A 174 2.68 7.74 0.40
CA ALA A 174 2.31 6.40 -0.06
C ALA A 174 2.42 6.37 -1.59
N HIS A 175 3.19 5.40 -2.11
CA HIS A 175 3.46 5.27 -3.54
C HIS A 175 3.51 3.80 -3.94
N TYR A 176 3.33 3.51 -5.22
CA TYR A 176 3.61 2.18 -5.73
C TYR A 176 5.11 1.89 -5.70
N VAL A 177 5.45 0.64 -5.43
CA VAL A 177 6.84 0.18 -5.50
C VAL A 177 7.31 0.19 -6.96
N SER A 178 8.57 0.56 -7.15
CA SER A 178 9.28 0.55 -8.44
C SER A 178 10.70 0.04 -8.25
N ASP A 179 11.41 -0.24 -9.35
CA ASP A 179 12.80 -0.68 -9.32
C ASP A 179 13.73 0.37 -8.69
N ASP A 180 13.42 1.65 -8.93
CA ASP A 180 14.14 2.75 -8.30
C ASP A 180 13.56 3.03 -6.91
N LEU A 181 14.42 3.01 -5.89
CA LEU A 181 14.02 3.21 -4.50
C LEU A 181 13.32 4.55 -4.30
N ASP A 182 12.11 4.51 -3.75
CA ASP A 182 11.27 5.68 -3.43
C ASP A 182 10.92 6.58 -4.64
N GLU A 183 11.01 6.06 -5.88
CA GLU A 183 10.70 6.80 -7.12
C GLU A 183 9.38 6.35 -7.77
N GLY A 184 8.67 5.42 -7.15
CA GLY A 184 7.42 4.91 -7.70
C GLY A 184 6.29 5.94 -7.73
N PRO A 185 5.25 5.71 -8.55
CA PRO A 185 4.12 6.62 -8.70
C PRO A 185 3.42 6.93 -7.38
N ILE A 186 3.34 8.21 -7.03
CA ILE A 186 2.75 8.69 -5.77
C ILE A 186 1.23 8.53 -5.82
N ILE A 187 0.66 7.98 -4.75
CA ILE A 187 -0.79 7.77 -4.59
C ILE A 187 -1.38 8.82 -3.65
N SER A 188 -0.75 9.01 -2.50
CA SER A 188 -1.23 9.94 -1.47
C SER A 188 -0.05 10.53 -0.71
N GLN A 189 -0.20 11.78 -0.32
CA GLN A 189 0.72 12.46 0.59
C GLN A 189 -0.06 13.08 1.73
N GLY A 190 0.45 12.93 2.94
CA GLY A 190 -0.03 13.60 4.14
C GLY A 190 1.00 14.59 4.62
N VAL A 191 0.55 15.73 5.15
CA VAL A 191 1.41 16.79 5.68
C VAL A 191 0.90 17.28 7.02
N GLU A 192 1.84 17.71 7.88
CA GLU A 192 1.57 18.35 9.15
C GLU A 192 2.50 19.54 9.34
N THR A 193 2.00 20.60 9.94
CA THR A 193 2.81 21.78 10.29
C THR A 193 3.65 21.53 11.54
N VAL A 194 4.87 22.03 11.54
CA VAL A 194 5.77 22.02 12.69
C VAL A 194 6.43 23.37 12.85
N ASP A 195 6.87 23.66 14.05
CA ASP A 195 7.54 24.92 14.40
C ASP A 195 8.81 24.67 15.23
N HIS A 196 9.42 25.74 15.73
CA HIS A 196 10.66 25.71 16.50
C HIS A 196 10.53 25.06 17.89
N GLY A 197 9.31 24.87 18.39
CA GLY A 197 9.04 24.21 19.67
C GLY A 197 9.01 22.67 19.56
N HIS A 198 9.02 22.12 18.33
CA HIS A 198 9.02 20.69 18.12
C HIS A 198 10.44 20.14 17.99
N TYR A 199 10.79 19.17 18.83
CA TYR A 199 12.04 18.42 18.76
C TYR A 199 11.93 17.22 17.79
N PRO A 200 13.06 16.56 17.41
CA PRO A 200 13.02 15.41 16.49
C PRO A 200 12.07 14.29 16.92
N GLN A 201 11.89 14.07 18.22
CA GLN A 201 10.97 13.06 18.74
C GLN A 201 9.49 13.42 18.48
N ASP A 202 9.17 14.74 18.59
CA ASP A 202 7.81 15.23 18.32
C ASP A 202 7.49 15.14 16.83
N LEU A 203 8.48 15.49 15.99
CA LEU A 203 8.40 15.30 14.53
C LEU A 203 8.17 13.84 14.17
N ALA A 204 8.89 12.92 14.82
CA ALA A 204 8.72 11.49 14.59
C ALA A 204 7.33 10.97 15.08
N ALA A 205 6.81 11.52 16.20
CA ALA A 205 5.48 11.17 16.70
C ALA A 205 4.39 11.62 15.70
N LYS A 206 4.39 12.90 15.30
CA LYS A 206 3.49 13.42 14.26
C LYS A 206 3.63 12.62 12.96
N GLY A 207 4.86 12.27 12.58
CA GLY A 207 5.14 11.47 11.39
C GLY A 207 4.45 10.11 11.41
N ARG A 208 4.44 9.40 12.53
CA ARG A 208 3.75 8.11 12.66
C ARG A 208 2.24 8.23 12.40
N ASP A 209 1.61 9.28 12.94
CA ASP A 209 0.17 9.51 12.72
C ASP A 209 -0.13 9.79 11.24
N ILE A 210 0.70 10.61 10.60
CA ILE A 210 0.58 10.92 9.16
C ILE A 210 0.80 9.67 8.32
N GLU A 211 1.79 8.84 8.65
CA GLU A 211 2.08 7.58 7.96
C GLU A 211 0.87 6.65 7.96
N CYS A 212 0.22 6.47 9.13
CA CYS A 212 -0.99 5.65 9.26
C CYS A 212 -2.12 6.13 8.36
N LEU A 213 -2.45 7.43 8.43
CA LEU A 213 -3.54 8.01 7.64
C LEU A 213 -3.25 7.98 6.14
N THR A 214 -2.00 8.28 5.75
CA THR A 214 -1.61 8.32 4.34
C THR A 214 -1.62 6.94 3.72
N LEU A 215 -1.09 5.93 4.43
CA LEU A 215 -1.07 4.54 3.96
C LEU A 215 -2.49 3.98 3.85
N SER A 216 -3.31 4.12 4.89
CA SER A 216 -4.68 3.60 4.87
C SER A 216 -5.53 4.24 3.77
N ARG A 217 -5.33 5.54 3.48
CA ARG A 217 -5.97 6.24 2.36
C ARG A 217 -5.54 5.66 1.01
N ALA A 218 -4.24 5.42 0.81
CA ALA A 218 -3.72 4.85 -0.43
C ALA A 218 -4.24 3.42 -0.65
N VAL A 219 -4.21 2.57 0.38
CA VAL A 219 -4.78 1.21 0.35
C VAL A 219 -6.26 1.27 -0.02
N ARG A 220 -7.04 2.13 0.63
CA ARG A 220 -8.47 2.33 0.31
C ARG A 220 -8.69 2.73 -1.15
N CYS A 221 -7.95 3.71 -1.65
CA CYS A 221 -8.08 4.13 -3.04
C CYS A 221 -7.77 2.98 -4.02
N HIS A 222 -6.79 2.13 -3.69
CA HIS A 222 -6.43 0.98 -4.51
C HIS A 222 -7.54 -0.08 -4.53
N ILE A 223 -8.01 -0.53 -3.36
CA ILE A 223 -9.05 -1.57 -3.28
C ILE A 223 -10.40 -1.10 -3.85
N GLU A 224 -10.70 0.19 -3.78
CA GLU A 224 -11.88 0.81 -4.37
C GLU A 224 -11.71 1.09 -5.88
N ARG A 225 -10.61 0.67 -6.50
CA ARG A 225 -10.30 0.89 -7.93
C ARG A 225 -10.39 2.36 -8.33
N ARG A 226 -9.82 3.24 -7.50
CA ARG A 226 -9.84 4.70 -7.68
C ARG A 226 -8.52 5.26 -8.20
N ILE A 227 -7.54 4.40 -8.48
CA ILE A 227 -6.21 4.79 -8.94
C ILE A 227 -6.01 4.31 -10.37
N PHE A 228 -5.65 5.23 -11.25
CA PHE A 228 -5.27 4.94 -12.61
C PHE A 228 -3.82 5.36 -12.83
N MET A 229 -3.04 4.49 -13.44
CA MET A 229 -1.67 4.78 -13.83
C MET A 229 -1.66 5.66 -15.08
N HIS A 230 -0.84 6.71 -15.08
CA HIS A 230 -0.60 7.56 -16.23
C HIS A 230 0.90 7.83 -16.36
N GLY A 231 1.60 6.94 -17.05
CA GLY A 231 3.06 6.94 -17.08
C GLY A 231 3.64 6.77 -15.68
N LYS A 232 4.47 7.71 -15.24
CA LYS A 232 5.07 7.73 -13.90
C LYS A 232 4.19 8.41 -12.82
N LYS A 233 2.95 8.73 -13.13
CA LYS A 233 2.02 9.41 -12.23
C LYS A 233 0.78 8.58 -11.98
N THR A 234 0.03 8.91 -10.94
CA THR A 234 -1.30 8.36 -10.71
C THR A 234 -2.36 9.43 -10.90
N VAL A 235 -3.53 9.01 -11.36
CA VAL A 235 -4.77 9.79 -11.28
C VAL A 235 -5.64 9.13 -10.21
N VAL A 236 -5.91 9.84 -9.13
CA VAL A 236 -6.67 9.33 -7.98
C VAL A 236 -8.03 10.03 -7.96
N PHE A 237 -9.10 9.25 -8.13
CA PHE A 237 -10.47 9.78 -8.11
C PHE A 237 -10.94 10.01 -6.67
N SER A 238 -11.55 11.15 -6.43
CA SER A 238 -12.37 11.38 -5.23
C SER A 238 -13.58 10.43 -5.25
N LYS A 239 -14.21 10.21 -4.10
CA LYS A 239 -15.47 9.41 -4.04
C LYS A 239 -16.56 10.04 -4.86
#